data_222afefedee66371fc8760a10ec43fe8
#
_entry.id   222afefedee66371fc8760a10ec43fe8
#
_cell.length_a   1.000
_cell.length_b   1.000
_cell.length_c   1.000
_cell.angle_alpha   90.00
_cell.angle_beta   90.00
_cell.angle_gamma   90.00
#
_symmetry.space_group_name_H-M   'P 1'
#
loop_
_entity.id
_entity.type
_entity.pdbx_description
1 polymer ?
#
loop_
_entity_poly.entity_id
_entity_poly.type
_entity_poly.pdbx_seq_one_letter_code
_entity_poly.pdbx_strand_id
1 'polypeptide(L)'
;VGVFFEYYRAADRAVAIVQPEHPRETADASCGLPEFDVVVTKWIDPGVVLGQLVAFAGQVDYSVRLVEVVVLYPPPEGAPRSDEERDALPEDSPYLEGSCIMELPAEARDMLAGVDDARLPMLAEQWAAIEEFSHFTDDDDGYMLSLTKELVGLARRARENDQLLYCWVSF
;
A
#
# COMPACT_ATOMS: atom_id res chain seq x y z
N VAL A 1 12.94 8.81 11.69
CA VAL A 1 12.88 8.00 10.46
C VAL A 1 11.54 7.28 10.48
N GLY A 2 10.71 7.42 9.46
CA GLY A 2 9.40 6.79 9.39
C GLY A 2 9.38 5.72 8.32
N VAL A 3 8.48 4.73 8.48
CA VAL A 3 8.24 3.73 7.45
C VAL A 3 7.37 4.35 6.36
N PHE A 4 7.82 4.24 5.11
CA PHE A 4 7.08 4.68 3.93
C PHE A 4 6.44 3.48 3.26
N PHE A 5 5.18 3.66 2.88
CA PHE A 5 4.42 2.72 2.08
C PHE A 5 4.10 3.37 0.74
N GLU A 6 4.48 2.72 -0.33
CA GLU A 6 4.27 3.21 -1.69
C GLU A 6 3.21 2.34 -2.37
N TYR A 7 2.03 2.94 -2.60
CA TYR A 7 0.95 2.27 -3.31
C TYR A 7 1.06 2.57 -4.80
N TYR A 8 0.98 1.53 -5.63
CA TYR A 8 1.12 1.65 -7.07
C TYR A 8 0.27 0.62 -7.81
N ARG A 9 0.11 0.82 -9.10
CA ARG A 9 -0.56 -0.12 -9.98
C ARG A 9 0.42 -0.73 -10.97
N ALA A 10 0.17 -1.97 -11.38
CA ALA A 10 0.97 -2.68 -12.35
C ALA A 10 0.10 -3.61 -13.20
N ALA A 11 0.57 -3.95 -14.40
CA ALA A 11 -0.16 -4.80 -15.33
C ALA A 11 -0.36 -6.23 -14.78
N ASP A 12 0.64 -6.74 -14.08
CA ASP A 12 0.63 -8.06 -13.45
C ASP A 12 1.68 -8.16 -12.34
N ARG A 13 1.71 -9.31 -11.66
CA ARG A 13 2.66 -9.58 -10.57
C ARG A 13 4.11 -9.52 -11.02
N ALA A 14 4.42 -9.97 -12.24
CA ALA A 14 5.79 -9.98 -12.76
C ALA A 14 6.33 -8.55 -12.91
N VAL A 15 5.52 -7.63 -13.42
CA VAL A 15 5.85 -6.20 -13.50
C VAL A 15 5.92 -5.58 -12.11
N ALA A 16 5.00 -5.93 -11.21
CA ALA A 16 4.94 -5.37 -9.86
C ALA A 16 6.21 -5.63 -9.05
N ILE A 17 6.86 -6.78 -9.22
CA ILE A 17 8.04 -7.19 -8.45
C ILE A 17 9.38 -6.90 -9.14
N VAL A 18 9.39 -6.19 -10.26
CA VAL A 18 10.65 -5.81 -10.94
C VAL A 18 11.50 -4.97 -9.99
N GLN A 19 12.77 -5.36 -9.82
CA GLN A 19 13.75 -4.66 -8.96
C GLN A 19 13.18 -4.31 -7.57
N PRO A 20 12.87 -5.31 -6.76
CA PRO A 20 12.10 -5.14 -5.53
C PRO A 20 12.80 -4.29 -4.47
N GLU A 21 14.12 -4.15 -4.52
CA GLU A 21 14.91 -3.32 -3.59
C GLU A 21 14.75 -1.82 -3.82
N HIS A 22 14.24 -1.41 -5.00
CA HIS A 22 14.11 0.00 -5.36
C HIS A 22 12.71 0.54 -5.01
N PRO A 23 12.63 1.74 -4.41
CA PRO A 23 11.35 2.45 -4.24
C PRO A 23 10.65 2.64 -5.60
N ARG A 24 9.33 2.57 -5.57
CA ARG A 24 8.49 2.70 -6.78
C ARG A 24 8.41 4.13 -7.29
N GLU A 25 8.55 5.11 -6.39
CA GLU A 25 8.59 6.53 -6.74
C GLU A 25 9.81 6.90 -7.61
N THR A 26 10.89 6.16 -7.47
CA THR A 26 12.14 6.47 -8.17
C THR A 26 12.08 6.00 -9.61
N ALA A 27 11.80 6.92 -10.53
CA ALA A 27 12.00 6.67 -11.96
C ALA A 27 13.51 6.74 -12.28
N ASP A 28 14.24 5.66 -12.02
CA ASP A 28 15.63 5.55 -12.44
C ASP A 28 15.75 4.74 -13.72
N ALA A 29 15.78 5.44 -14.85
CA ALA A 29 15.96 4.82 -16.16
C ALA A 29 17.28 4.04 -16.28
N SER A 30 18.25 4.31 -15.41
CA SER A 30 19.57 3.63 -15.42
C SER A 30 19.50 2.21 -14.88
N CYS A 31 18.56 1.92 -13.98
CA CYS A 31 18.37 0.59 -13.41
C CYS A 31 17.29 -0.23 -14.14
N GLY A 32 16.60 0.33 -15.14
CA GLY A 32 15.54 -0.35 -15.90
C GLY A 32 14.24 -0.51 -15.11
N LEU A 33 14.06 0.26 -14.02
CA LEU A 33 12.78 0.30 -13.30
C LEU A 33 11.73 1.01 -14.16
N PRO A 34 10.55 0.41 -14.39
CA PRO A 34 9.47 1.09 -15.09
C PRO A 34 9.00 2.30 -14.28
N GLU A 35 8.50 3.31 -14.97
CA GLU A 35 7.80 4.43 -14.31
C GLU A 35 6.43 3.94 -13.82
N PHE A 36 6.27 3.85 -12.51
CA PHE A 36 5.01 3.48 -11.89
C PHE A 36 4.15 4.70 -11.58
N ASP A 37 2.84 4.53 -11.71
CA ASP A 37 1.84 5.44 -11.12
C ASP A 37 1.76 5.11 -9.63
N VAL A 38 2.34 5.97 -8.78
CA VAL A 38 2.57 5.68 -7.36
C VAL A 38 2.05 6.80 -6.46
N VAL A 39 1.54 6.41 -5.30
CA VAL A 39 1.19 7.31 -4.18
C VAL A 39 2.06 6.94 -2.99
N VAL A 40 2.93 7.86 -2.59
CA VAL A 40 3.82 7.68 -1.43
C VAL A 40 3.10 8.10 -0.17
N THR A 41 3.10 7.23 0.82
CA THR A 41 2.45 7.47 2.11
C THR A 41 3.42 7.22 3.26
N LYS A 42 3.13 7.79 4.41
CA LYS A 42 3.88 7.56 5.64
C LYS A 42 2.97 6.95 6.69
N TRP A 43 3.37 5.80 7.25
CA TRP A 43 2.61 5.08 8.27
C TRP A 43 1.23 4.54 7.85
N ILE A 44 0.95 4.46 6.56
CA ILE A 44 -0.31 3.94 6.05
C ILE A 44 -0.11 2.48 5.64
N ASP A 45 -0.19 1.56 6.57
CA ASP A 45 -0.12 0.13 6.25
C ASP A 45 -1.41 -0.37 5.58
N PRO A 46 -1.32 -1.43 4.74
CA PRO A 46 -2.47 -1.90 3.97
C PRO A 46 -3.59 -2.52 4.83
N GLY A 47 -3.23 -3.18 5.93
CA GLY A 47 -4.18 -3.97 6.71
C GLY A 47 -5.04 -3.15 7.66
N VAL A 48 -4.42 -2.24 8.41
CA VAL A 48 -5.10 -1.45 9.45
C VAL A 48 -5.49 -0.09 8.92
N VAL A 49 -4.53 0.75 8.58
CA VAL A 49 -4.80 2.17 8.26
C VAL A 49 -5.50 2.32 6.91
N LEU A 50 -4.97 1.72 5.85
CA LEU A 50 -5.67 1.71 4.55
C LEU A 50 -6.94 0.88 4.62
N GLY A 51 -6.94 -0.23 5.36
CA GLY A 51 -8.12 -1.08 5.54
C GLY A 51 -9.33 -0.33 6.08
N GLN A 52 -9.13 0.62 7.01
CA GLN A 52 -10.21 1.47 7.51
C GLN A 52 -10.71 2.44 6.44
N LEU A 53 -9.83 3.04 5.64
CA LEU A 53 -10.24 3.84 4.49
C LEU A 53 -11.10 3.04 3.50
N VAL A 54 -10.67 1.82 3.19
CA VAL A 54 -11.41 0.90 2.31
C VAL A 54 -12.79 0.57 2.89
N ALA A 55 -12.90 0.34 4.20
CA ALA A 55 -14.16 0.09 4.88
C ALA A 55 -15.12 1.29 4.76
N PHE A 56 -14.64 2.50 5.03
CA PHE A 56 -15.43 3.73 4.86
C PHE A 56 -15.84 3.94 3.40
N ALA A 57 -14.92 3.72 2.45
CA ALA A 57 -15.20 3.84 1.02
C ALA A 57 -16.29 2.88 0.57
N GLY A 58 -16.21 1.63 0.99
CA GLY A 58 -17.17 0.57 0.66
C GLY A 58 -18.44 0.58 1.51
N GLN A 59 -18.51 1.42 2.54
CA GLN A 59 -19.61 1.46 3.53
C GLN A 59 -19.87 0.10 4.16
N VAL A 60 -18.80 -0.58 4.54
CA VAL A 60 -18.81 -1.87 5.22
C VAL A 60 -18.09 -1.77 6.56
N ASP A 61 -18.35 -2.72 7.44
CA ASP A 61 -17.64 -2.80 8.71
C ASP A 61 -16.17 -3.16 8.48
N TYR A 62 -15.30 -2.46 9.19
CA TYR A 62 -13.88 -2.78 9.17
C TYR A 62 -13.60 -4.12 9.84
N SER A 63 -12.74 -4.89 9.21
CA SER A 63 -12.07 -6.04 9.81
C SER A 63 -10.65 -6.13 9.29
N VAL A 64 -9.74 -6.72 10.08
CA VAL A 64 -8.33 -6.94 9.68
C VAL A 64 -8.15 -7.80 8.44
N ARG A 65 -9.22 -8.49 8.01
CA ARG A 65 -9.24 -9.33 6.80
C ARG A 65 -9.83 -8.62 5.58
N LEU A 66 -10.32 -7.40 5.74
CA LEU A 66 -10.94 -6.67 4.64
C LEU A 66 -9.96 -6.41 3.49
N VAL A 67 -8.71 -6.10 3.84
CA VAL A 67 -7.60 -5.98 2.88
C VAL A 67 -6.61 -7.10 3.18
N GLU A 68 -6.93 -8.31 2.73
CA GLU A 68 -6.05 -9.47 2.85
C GLU A 68 -5.03 -9.43 1.71
N VAL A 69 -3.81 -9.00 2.05
CA VAL A 69 -2.73 -8.87 1.08
C VAL A 69 -2.06 -10.20 0.77
N VAL A 70 -1.55 -10.33 -0.46
CA VAL A 70 -0.70 -11.44 -0.86
C VAL A 70 0.74 -10.94 -0.94
N VAL A 71 1.63 -11.48 -0.13
CA VAL A 71 3.06 -11.15 -0.19
C VAL A 71 3.66 -11.76 -1.46
N LEU A 72 4.26 -10.92 -2.31
CA LEU A 72 4.92 -11.34 -3.55
C LEU A 72 6.44 -11.36 -3.42
N TYR A 73 6.99 -10.44 -2.63
CA TYR A 73 8.42 -10.36 -2.36
C TYR A 73 8.66 -9.97 -0.88
N PRO A 74 9.61 -10.60 -0.18
CA PRO A 74 10.30 -11.83 -0.61
C PRO A 74 9.32 -12.99 -0.81
N PRO A 75 9.65 -13.97 -1.67
CA PRO A 75 8.75 -15.09 -1.95
C PRO A 75 8.37 -15.84 -0.68
N PRO A 76 7.09 -16.06 -0.39
CA PRO A 76 6.66 -16.66 0.89
C PRO A 76 7.15 -18.10 1.08
N GLU A 77 7.47 -18.82 -0.01
CA GLU A 77 7.98 -20.18 0.03
C GLU A 77 9.37 -20.29 0.68
N GLY A 78 10.16 -19.21 0.65
CA GLY A 78 11.48 -19.13 1.26
C GLY A 78 11.50 -18.56 2.67
N ALA A 79 10.33 -18.15 3.20
CA ALA A 79 10.25 -17.53 4.51
C ALA A 79 10.62 -18.52 5.63
N PRO A 80 11.40 -18.09 6.65
CA PRO A 80 11.75 -18.94 7.78
C PRO A 80 10.49 -19.30 8.57
N ARG A 81 10.39 -20.56 8.98
CA ARG A 81 9.25 -21.13 9.70
C ARG A 81 9.45 -21.18 11.20
N SER A 82 10.67 -20.90 11.67
CA SER A 82 11.04 -20.85 13.08
C SER A 82 12.08 -19.77 13.34
N ASP A 83 12.28 -19.42 14.62
CA ASP A 83 13.33 -18.48 15.01
C ASP A 83 14.72 -19.05 14.71
N GLU A 84 14.90 -20.36 14.83
CA GLU A 84 16.17 -21.04 14.49
C GLU A 84 16.48 -20.91 12.99
N GLU A 85 15.47 -21.07 12.12
CA GLU A 85 15.62 -20.87 10.68
C GLU A 85 15.91 -19.40 10.36
N ARG A 86 15.27 -18.45 11.07
CA ARG A 86 15.53 -17.03 10.92
C ARG A 86 16.96 -16.67 11.30
N ASP A 87 17.44 -17.18 12.45
CA ASP A 87 18.79 -16.91 12.96
C ASP A 87 19.88 -17.53 12.08
N ALA A 88 19.54 -18.54 11.29
CA ALA A 88 20.45 -19.20 10.34
C ALA A 88 20.52 -18.48 8.98
N LEU A 89 19.67 -17.46 8.74
CA LEU A 89 19.72 -16.72 7.48
C LEU A 89 20.98 -15.85 7.39
N PRO A 90 21.52 -15.65 6.16
CA PRO A 90 22.56 -14.64 5.94
C PRO A 90 22.11 -13.25 6.35
N GLU A 91 23.04 -12.42 6.83
CA GLU A 91 22.73 -11.03 7.27
C GLU A 91 22.09 -10.17 6.17
N ASP A 92 22.39 -10.47 4.91
CA ASP A 92 21.83 -9.78 3.73
C ASP A 92 20.55 -10.45 3.19
N SER A 93 19.95 -11.35 3.97
CA SER A 93 18.73 -12.04 3.54
C SER A 93 17.55 -11.07 3.45
N PRO A 94 16.79 -11.08 2.35
CA PRO A 94 15.60 -10.25 2.18
C PRO A 94 14.46 -10.57 3.18
N TYR A 95 14.60 -11.67 3.93
CA TYR A 95 13.63 -12.05 4.98
C TYR A 95 13.98 -11.47 6.35
N LEU A 96 15.15 -10.87 6.52
CA LEU A 96 15.57 -10.21 7.78
C LEU A 96 15.32 -8.72 7.72
N GLU A 97 15.87 -8.08 6.71
CA GLU A 97 15.75 -6.65 6.46
C GLU A 97 15.58 -6.40 4.96
N GLY A 98 14.85 -5.38 4.60
CA GLY A 98 14.71 -5.01 3.19
C GLY A 98 13.30 -4.60 2.82
N SER A 99 13.02 -4.70 1.54
CA SER A 99 11.73 -4.33 0.98
C SER A 99 10.76 -5.50 1.00
N CYS A 100 9.49 -5.16 1.05
CA CYS A 100 8.38 -6.09 0.88
C CYS A 100 7.42 -5.55 -0.17
N ILE A 101 6.94 -6.44 -1.06
CA ILE A 101 5.91 -6.10 -2.05
C ILE A 101 4.69 -6.99 -1.80
N MET A 102 3.56 -6.34 -1.66
CA MET A 102 2.27 -6.97 -1.40
C MET A 102 1.27 -6.59 -2.49
N GLU A 103 0.46 -7.55 -2.90
CA GLU A 103 -0.71 -7.34 -3.78
C GLU A 103 -1.95 -7.14 -2.93
N LEU A 104 -2.73 -6.12 -3.25
CA LEU A 104 -4.02 -5.87 -2.62
C LEU A 104 -5.14 -6.60 -3.37
N PRO A 105 -6.20 -7.04 -2.65
CA PRO A 105 -7.34 -7.69 -3.30
C PRO A 105 -8.10 -6.73 -4.22
N ALA A 106 -8.70 -7.27 -5.28
CA ALA A 106 -9.48 -6.48 -6.24
C ALA A 106 -10.65 -5.74 -5.59
N GLU A 107 -11.25 -6.31 -4.56
CA GLU A 107 -12.33 -5.70 -3.79
C GLU A 107 -11.90 -4.38 -3.14
N ALA A 108 -10.69 -4.30 -2.59
CA ALA A 108 -10.15 -3.06 -2.01
C ALA A 108 -10.00 -1.97 -3.08
N ARG A 109 -9.44 -2.32 -4.25
CA ARG A 109 -9.37 -1.42 -5.42
C ARG A 109 -10.76 -0.92 -5.80
N ASP A 110 -11.72 -1.82 -5.90
CA ASP A 110 -13.07 -1.50 -6.39
C ASP A 110 -13.85 -0.63 -5.41
N MET A 111 -13.71 -0.88 -4.10
CA MET A 111 -14.31 -0.04 -3.05
C MET A 111 -13.76 1.39 -3.09
N LEU A 112 -12.44 1.55 -3.20
CA LEU A 112 -11.81 2.88 -3.34
C LEU A 112 -12.23 3.56 -4.64
N ALA A 113 -12.15 2.84 -5.76
CA ALA A 113 -12.49 3.38 -7.08
C ALA A 113 -13.96 3.77 -7.22
N GLY A 114 -14.86 3.16 -6.45
CA GLY A 114 -16.30 3.42 -6.47
C GLY A 114 -16.74 4.65 -5.70
N VAL A 115 -15.85 5.36 -5.01
CA VAL A 115 -16.19 6.57 -4.25
C VAL A 115 -16.53 7.71 -5.21
N ASP A 116 -17.67 8.37 -4.99
CA ASP A 116 -18.04 9.59 -5.71
C ASP A 116 -17.21 10.79 -5.22
N ASP A 117 -16.88 11.72 -6.12
CA ASP A 117 -16.10 12.91 -5.79
C ASP A 117 -16.76 13.75 -4.67
N ALA A 118 -18.10 13.80 -4.64
CA ALA A 118 -18.84 14.50 -3.60
C ALA A 118 -18.66 13.91 -2.20
N ARG A 119 -18.28 12.63 -2.09
CA ARG A 119 -18.01 11.94 -0.81
C ARG A 119 -16.59 12.11 -0.31
N LEU A 120 -15.65 12.51 -1.16
CA LEU A 120 -14.22 12.56 -0.80
C LEU A 120 -13.93 13.41 0.45
N PRO A 121 -14.52 14.60 0.65
CA PRO A 121 -14.28 15.37 1.88
C PRO A 121 -14.72 14.64 3.14
N MET A 122 -15.93 14.07 3.14
CA MET A 122 -16.45 13.30 4.28
C MET A 122 -15.63 12.04 4.54
N LEU A 123 -15.22 11.34 3.49
CA LEU A 123 -14.36 10.16 3.58
C LEU A 123 -13.01 10.50 4.22
N ALA A 124 -12.40 11.60 3.81
CA ALA A 124 -11.15 12.09 4.40
C ALA A 124 -11.30 12.45 5.87
N GLU A 125 -12.40 13.10 6.27
CA GLU A 125 -12.70 13.43 7.66
C GLU A 125 -12.90 12.16 8.51
N GLN A 126 -13.65 11.18 8.00
CA GLN A 126 -13.85 9.89 8.69
C GLN A 126 -12.53 9.17 8.90
N TRP A 127 -11.69 9.12 7.85
CA TRP A 127 -10.39 8.46 7.93
C TRP A 127 -9.43 9.20 8.86
N ALA A 128 -9.39 10.53 8.83
CA ALA A 128 -8.56 11.32 9.75
C ALA A 128 -8.93 11.13 11.22
N ALA A 129 -10.15 10.69 11.52
CA ALA A 129 -10.65 10.49 12.88
C ALA A 129 -10.35 9.10 13.48
N ILE A 130 -9.67 8.20 12.76
CA ILE A 130 -9.31 6.89 13.31
C ILE A 130 -8.26 7.00 14.41
N GLU A 131 -8.22 6.00 15.30
CA GLU A 131 -7.35 6.01 16.48
C GLU A 131 -5.86 6.09 16.10
N GLU A 132 -5.46 5.44 15.00
CA GLU A 132 -4.09 5.40 14.52
C GLU A 132 -3.53 6.79 14.18
N PHE A 133 -4.39 7.74 13.83
CA PHE A 133 -4.00 9.12 13.58
C PHE A 133 -4.05 10.03 14.83
N SER A 134 -4.46 9.52 15.99
CA SER A 134 -4.59 10.32 17.22
C SER A 134 -3.28 10.96 17.70
N HIS A 135 -2.14 10.43 17.26
CA HIS A 135 -0.81 10.94 17.59
C HIS A 135 -0.24 11.92 16.56
N PHE A 136 -0.94 12.12 15.44
CA PHE A 136 -0.55 13.11 14.44
C PHE A 136 -1.14 14.46 14.85
N THR A 137 -0.30 15.32 15.45
CA THR A 137 -0.73 16.60 16.03
C THR A 137 -0.85 17.74 15.03
N ASP A 138 -0.44 17.57 13.80
CA ASP A 138 -0.54 18.58 12.76
C ASP A 138 -1.38 18.03 11.60
N ASP A 139 -2.67 18.36 11.63
CA ASP A 139 -3.49 18.41 10.44
C ASP A 139 -3.00 19.59 9.60
N ASP A 140 -2.01 19.30 8.77
CA ASP A 140 -1.57 20.24 7.76
C ASP A 140 -2.76 20.42 6.80
N ASP A 141 -3.34 21.61 6.78
CA ASP A 141 -4.60 21.97 6.11
C ASP A 141 -4.78 21.26 4.75
N GLY A 142 -5.56 20.18 4.74
CA GLY A 142 -5.93 19.47 3.54
C GLY A 142 -5.06 18.25 3.15
N TYR A 143 -4.07 17.84 3.95
CA TYR A 143 -3.24 16.66 3.66
C TYR A 143 -4.09 15.38 3.53
N MET A 144 -4.97 15.10 4.49
CA MET A 144 -5.82 13.91 4.48
C MET A 144 -6.77 13.89 3.29
N LEU A 145 -7.31 15.05 2.91
CA LEU A 145 -8.15 15.15 1.71
C LEU A 145 -7.33 14.92 0.43
N SER A 146 -6.15 15.48 0.34
CA SER A 146 -5.25 15.28 -0.80
C SER A 146 -4.86 13.81 -0.93
N LEU A 147 -4.42 13.19 0.16
CA LEU A 147 -4.03 11.78 0.19
C LEU A 147 -5.20 10.85 -0.16
N THR A 148 -6.39 11.12 0.39
CA THR A 148 -7.61 10.37 0.05
C THR A 148 -7.93 10.45 -1.45
N LYS A 149 -7.84 11.65 -2.04
CA LYS A 149 -8.04 11.85 -3.48
C LYS A 149 -7.01 11.11 -4.31
N GLU A 150 -5.75 11.10 -3.91
CA GLU A 150 -4.67 10.41 -4.62
C GLU A 150 -4.87 8.90 -4.60
N LEU A 151 -5.19 8.30 -3.44
CA LEU A 151 -5.45 6.87 -3.31
C LEU A 151 -6.69 6.43 -4.07
N VAL A 152 -7.79 7.17 -3.99
CA VAL A 152 -9.00 6.91 -4.78
C VAL A 152 -8.73 7.06 -6.27
N GLY A 153 -8.00 8.09 -6.68
CA GLY A 153 -7.59 8.31 -8.07
C GLY A 153 -6.72 7.17 -8.60
N LEU A 154 -5.75 6.70 -7.83
CA LEU A 154 -4.91 5.55 -8.17
C LEU A 154 -5.77 4.28 -8.38
N ALA A 155 -6.72 4.02 -7.46
CA ALA A 155 -7.61 2.87 -7.56
C ALA A 155 -8.51 2.93 -8.81
N ARG A 156 -9.02 4.11 -9.17
CA ARG A 156 -9.80 4.33 -10.39
C ARG A 156 -8.97 4.03 -11.64
N ARG A 157 -7.74 4.55 -11.72
CA ARG A 157 -6.83 4.29 -12.85
C ARG A 157 -6.44 2.82 -12.94
N ALA A 158 -6.23 2.15 -11.79
CA ALA A 158 -5.99 0.71 -11.76
C ALA A 158 -7.19 -0.06 -12.32
N ARG A 159 -8.41 0.24 -11.88
CA ARG A 159 -9.63 -0.41 -12.37
C ARG A 159 -9.87 -0.18 -13.87
N GLU A 160 -9.67 1.04 -14.34
CA GLU A 160 -9.83 1.41 -15.77
C GLU A 160 -8.85 0.65 -16.68
N ASN A 161 -7.69 0.26 -16.16
CA ASN A 161 -6.66 -0.48 -16.89
C ASN A 161 -6.67 -2.00 -16.57
N ASP A 162 -7.68 -2.49 -15.86
CA ASP A 162 -7.76 -3.89 -15.40
C ASP A 162 -6.51 -4.34 -14.63
N GLN A 163 -6.03 -3.48 -13.76
CA GLN A 163 -4.84 -3.68 -12.93
C GLN A 163 -5.21 -3.78 -11.46
N LEU A 164 -4.37 -4.44 -10.67
CA LEU A 164 -4.47 -4.44 -9.21
C LEU A 164 -3.59 -3.33 -8.60
N LEU A 165 -3.83 -3.07 -7.32
CA LEU A 165 -2.98 -2.24 -6.49
C LEU A 165 -1.94 -3.12 -5.79
N TYR A 166 -0.76 -2.56 -5.64
CA TYR A 166 0.37 -3.15 -4.93
C TYR A 166 0.89 -2.16 -3.90
N CYS A 167 1.53 -2.68 -2.87
CA CYS A 167 2.20 -1.87 -1.86
C CYS A 167 3.65 -2.31 -1.74
N TRP A 168 4.57 -1.38 -1.89
CA TRP A 168 5.98 -1.54 -1.58
C TRP A 168 6.27 -0.87 -0.25
N VAL A 169 7.07 -1.51 0.59
CA VAL A 169 7.55 -0.96 1.86
C VAL A 169 8.97 -1.43 2.11
N SER A 170 9.79 -0.60 2.75
CA SER A 170 11.11 -0.98 3.26
C SER A 170 11.18 -0.68 4.75
N PHE A 171 11.69 -1.65 5.50
CA PHE A 171 11.89 -1.59 6.94
C PHE A 171 13.33 -1.24 7.27
#